data_68628ca92f690f9a66b8488afa269b74
#
_entry.id   68628ca92f690f9a66b8488afa269b74
#
_cell.length_a   1.000
_cell.length_b   1.000
_cell.length_c   1.000
_cell.angle_alpha   90.00
_cell.angle_beta   90.00
_cell.angle_gamma   90.00
#
_symmetry.space_group_name_H-M   'P 1'
#
loop_
_entity.id
_entity.type
_entity.pdbx_description
1 polymer ?
#
loop_
_entity_poly.entity_id
_entity_poly.type
_entity_poly.pdbx_seq_one_letter_code
_entity_poly.pdbx_strand_id
1 'polypeptide(L)'
;MGIPVDKLVGTYVKIRNKRAEISAAFKEEDAKLTEQLDKVKSALLDYCKEHGVESVRTAEGLFYRTVKQRYWTSDWEAMHKFVMEHNVPEFFEKRLNQTNVKQFLEENPDLVPKGLNVDSEYTISVRKK
;
A
#
# COMPACT_ATOMS: atom_id res chain seq x y z
N MET A 1 -34.06 -24.49 9.33
CA MET A 1 -34.47 -23.40 8.42
C MET A 1 -33.49 -22.26 8.47
N GLY A 2 -33.05 -21.83 7.32
CA GLY A 2 -32.10 -20.73 7.24
C GLY A 2 -32.76 -19.35 7.25
N ILE A 3 -31.95 -18.34 7.42
CA ILE A 3 -32.39 -16.93 7.31
C ILE A 3 -32.72 -16.66 5.84
N PRO A 4 -33.79 -15.92 5.53
CA PRO A 4 -34.10 -15.55 4.15
C PRO A 4 -32.92 -14.82 3.48
N VAL A 5 -32.70 -15.13 2.21
CA VAL A 5 -31.56 -14.60 1.44
C VAL A 5 -31.59 -13.08 1.35
N ASP A 6 -32.78 -12.50 1.16
CA ASP A 6 -32.92 -11.03 1.09
C ASP A 6 -32.52 -10.34 2.40
N LYS A 7 -32.78 -10.97 3.55
CA LYS A 7 -32.33 -10.46 4.84
C LYS A 7 -30.81 -10.53 4.98
N LEU A 8 -30.21 -11.62 4.50
CA LEU A 8 -28.76 -11.77 4.51
C LEU A 8 -28.08 -10.69 3.65
N VAL A 9 -28.62 -10.44 2.45
CA VAL A 9 -28.12 -9.40 1.56
C VAL A 9 -28.29 -8.03 2.20
N GLY A 10 -29.46 -7.74 2.79
CA GLY A 10 -29.73 -6.48 3.47
C GLY A 10 -28.78 -6.24 4.63
N THR A 11 -28.54 -7.28 5.43
CA THR A 11 -27.60 -7.21 6.57
C THR A 11 -26.19 -6.96 6.07
N TYR A 12 -25.78 -7.65 5.02
CA TYR A 12 -24.45 -7.45 4.41
C TYR A 12 -24.26 -5.99 3.98
N VAL A 13 -25.24 -5.44 3.27
CA VAL A 13 -25.18 -4.05 2.80
C VAL A 13 -25.08 -3.06 3.95
N LYS A 14 -25.88 -3.27 5.01
CA LYS A 14 -25.84 -2.40 6.20
C LYS A 14 -24.48 -2.42 6.87
N ILE A 15 -23.91 -3.61 7.05
CA ILE A 15 -22.59 -3.75 7.68
C ILE A 15 -21.52 -3.10 6.81
N ARG A 16 -21.56 -3.34 5.51
CA ARG A 16 -20.61 -2.75 4.56
C ARG A 16 -20.65 -1.22 4.61
N ASN A 17 -21.88 -0.65 4.59
CA ASN A 17 -22.05 0.79 4.64
C ASN A 17 -21.55 1.37 5.96
N LYS A 18 -21.80 0.68 7.07
CA LYS A 18 -21.29 1.13 8.38
C LYS A 18 -19.77 1.12 8.45
N ARG A 19 -19.17 0.08 7.91
CA ARG A 19 -17.69 0.03 7.83
C ARG A 19 -17.13 1.17 6.99
N ALA A 20 -17.80 1.49 5.88
CA ALA A 20 -17.38 2.60 5.02
C ALA A 20 -17.46 3.94 5.74
N GLU A 21 -18.53 4.17 6.51
CA GLU A 21 -18.69 5.38 7.31
C GLU A 21 -17.60 5.53 8.35
N ILE A 22 -17.31 4.45 9.09
CA ILE A 22 -16.26 4.46 10.11
C ILE A 22 -14.91 4.73 9.50
N SER A 23 -14.60 4.08 8.37
CA SER A 23 -13.34 4.26 7.67
C SER A 23 -13.17 5.70 7.16
N ALA A 24 -14.24 6.28 6.61
CA ALA A 24 -14.21 7.66 6.11
C ALA A 24 -13.99 8.65 7.26
N ALA A 25 -14.69 8.47 8.38
CA ALA A 25 -14.52 9.34 9.56
C ALA A 25 -13.11 9.23 10.13
N PHE A 26 -12.57 8.02 10.20
CA PHE A 26 -11.19 7.79 10.66
C PHE A 26 -10.19 8.49 9.76
N LYS A 27 -10.32 8.33 8.45
CA LYS A 27 -9.41 8.95 7.48
C LYS A 27 -9.42 10.46 7.56
N GLU A 28 -10.59 11.05 7.73
CA GLU A 28 -10.74 12.50 7.85
C GLU A 28 -10.03 13.02 9.10
N GLU A 29 -10.26 12.38 10.23
CA GLU A 29 -9.65 12.80 11.49
C GLU A 29 -8.14 12.56 11.48
N ASP A 30 -7.71 11.42 10.98
CA ASP A 30 -6.28 11.09 10.84
C ASP A 30 -5.57 12.08 9.92
N ALA A 31 -6.21 12.50 8.82
CA ALA A 31 -5.64 13.49 7.91
C ALA A 31 -5.40 14.83 8.59
N LYS A 32 -6.31 15.26 9.45
CA LYS A 32 -6.15 16.51 10.22
C LYS A 32 -4.96 16.42 11.17
N LEU A 33 -4.84 15.29 11.88
CA LEU A 33 -3.74 15.06 12.81
C LEU A 33 -2.40 14.95 12.08
N THR A 34 -2.38 14.29 10.93
CA THR A 34 -1.19 14.17 10.09
C THR A 34 -0.73 15.55 9.61
N GLU A 35 -1.66 16.41 9.20
CA GLU A 35 -1.34 17.76 8.79
C GLU A 35 -0.68 18.55 9.93
N GLN A 36 -1.22 18.40 11.15
CA GLN A 36 -0.64 19.04 12.34
C GLN A 36 0.77 18.52 12.63
N LEU A 37 0.96 17.20 12.55
CA LEU A 37 2.28 16.58 12.73
C LEU A 37 3.28 17.10 11.69
N ASP A 38 2.87 17.23 10.45
CA ASP A 38 3.74 17.72 9.38
C ASP A 38 4.18 19.16 9.61
N LYS A 39 3.28 20.00 10.14
CA LYS A 39 3.63 21.39 10.50
C LYS A 39 4.66 21.42 11.62
N VAL A 40 4.51 20.57 12.63
CA VAL A 40 5.48 20.48 13.73
C VAL A 40 6.82 19.96 13.22
N LYS A 41 6.81 18.94 12.37
CA LYS A 41 8.04 18.41 11.76
C LYS A 41 8.78 19.48 10.96
N SER A 42 8.06 20.29 10.18
CA SER A 42 8.65 21.39 9.42
C SER A 42 9.30 22.41 10.33
N ALA A 43 8.63 22.78 11.43
CA ALA A 43 9.17 23.70 12.39
C ALA A 43 10.45 23.16 13.06
N LEU A 44 10.47 21.87 13.39
CA LEU A 44 11.66 21.22 13.95
C LEU A 44 12.82 21.18 12.95
N LEU A 45 12.52 20.93 11.68
CA LEU A 45 13.53 20.93 10.62
C LEU A 45 14.12 22.36 10.45
N ASP A 46 13.27 23.38 10.47
CA ASP A 46 13.70 24.79 10.40
C ASP A 46 14.58 25.15 11.59
N TYR A 47 14.23 24.66 12.77
CA TYR A 47 15.06 24.86 13.97
C TYR A 47 16.46 24.28 13.78
N CYS A 48 16.56 23.07 13.24
CA CYS A 48 17.84 22.45 12.96
C CYS A 48 18.69 23.28 11.99
N LYS A 49 18.05 23.85 10.95
CA LYS A 49 18.73 24.69 9.97
C LYS A 49 19.21 26.00 10.61
N GLU A 50 18.36 26.67 11.38
CA GLU A 50 18.68 27.95 12.00
C GLU A 50 19.81 27.84 13.02
N HIS A 51 19.84 26.75 13.78
CA HIS A 51 20.81 26.57 14.85
C HIS A 51 22.01 25.70 14.47
N GLY A 52 22.02 25.15 13.24
CA GLY A 52 23.10 24.30 12.76
C GLY A 52 23.27 23.03 13.56
N VAL A 53 22.18 22.45 14.07
CA VAL A 53 22.20 21.23 14.87
C VAL A 53 21.49 20.10 14.16
N GLU A 54 21.89 18.86 14.43
CA GLU A 54 21.30 17.66 13.85
C GLU A 54 20.37 16.96 14.80
N SER A 55 20.51 17.19 16.11
CA SER A 55 19.68 16.59 17.14
C SER A 55 19.56 17.51 18.33
N VAL A 56 18.44 17.38 19.04
CA VAL A 56 18.19 18.14 20.27
C VAL A 56 17.45 17.26 21.27
N ARG A 57 17.94 17.22 22.48
CA ARG A 57 17.25 16.54 23.58
C ARG A 57 16.50 17.57 24.41
N THR A 58 15.23 17.30 24.68
CA THR A 58 14.38 18.16 25.51
C THR A 58 13.77 17.33 26.65
N ALA A 59 13.10 18.02 27.57
CA ALA A 59 12.37 17.33 28.64
C ALA A 59 11.25 16.43 28.09
N GLU A 60 10.69 16.77 26.93
CA GLU A 60 9.59 16.04 26.30
C GLU A 60 10.08 14.91 25.39
N GLY A 61 11.35 14.89 25.04
CA GLY A 61 11.92 13.86 24.19
C GLY A 61 13.09 14.35 23.37
N LEU A 62 13.57 13.48 22.51
CA LEU A 62 14.71 13.73 21.63
C LEU A 62 14.21 13.79 20.19
N PHE A 63 14.66 14.78 19.42
CA PHE A 63 14.47 14.74 17.97
C PHE A 63 15.80 14.85 17.26
N TYR A 64 15.86 14.27 16.07
CA TYR A 64 17.06 14.32 15.24
C TYR A 64 16.66 14.36 13.76
N ARG A 65 17.51 15.03 12.97
CA ARG A 65 17.32 15.12 11.54
C ARG A 65 17.83 13.85 10.87
N THR A 66 17.00 13.22 10.04
CA THR A 66 17.39 12.08 9.23
C THR A 66 17.27 12.42 7.76
N VAL A 67 18.02 11.70 6.93
CA VAL A 67 17.91 11.81 5.48
C VAL A 67 17.09 10.62 4.99
N LYS A 68 15.98 10.90 4.35
CA LYS A 68 15.13 9.87 3.75
C LYS A 68 15.38 9.86 2.24
N GLN A 69 15.87 8.74 1.75
CA GLN A 69 16.10 8.55 0.33
C GLN A 69 15.03 7.66 -0.26
N ARG A 70 14.64 7.98 -1.48
CA ARG A 70 13.67 7.21 -2.22
C ARG A 70 14.23 6.91 -3.60
N TYR A 71 14.19 5.64 -3.97
CA TYR A 71 14.66 5.18 -5.27
C TYR A 71 13.47 4.88 -6.16
N TRP A 72 13.43 5.50 -7.33
CA TRP A 72 12.31 5.33 -8.25
C TRP A 72 12.79 5.51 -9.69
N THR A 73 11.96 5.14 -10.64
CA THR A 73 12.29 5.30 -12.05
C THR A 73 11.09 5.79 -12.84
N SER A 74 11.37 6.59 -13.87
CA SER A 74 10.41 6.94 -14.91
C SER A 74 10.67 6.18 -16.20
N ASP A 75 11.70 5.35 -16.24
CA ASP A 75 12.11 4.57 -17.41
C ASP A 75 12.30 3.10 -17.04
N TRP A 76 11.22 2.36 -17.09
CA TRP A 76 11.21 0.93 -16.73
C TRP A 76 12.00 0.08 -17.73
N GLU A 77 12.06 0.47 -19.01
CA GLU A 77 12.86 -0.26 -20.00
C GLU A 77 14.34 -0.24 -19.62
N ALA A 78 14.85 0.95 -19.29
CA ALA A 78 16.24 1.10 -18.87
C ALA A 78 16.51 0.32 -17.60
N MET A 79 15.58 0.32 -16.65
CA MET A 79 15.72 -0.43 -15.41
C MET A 79 15.74 -1.94 -15.65
N HIS A 80 14.85 -2.45 -16.48
CA HIS A 80 14.87 -3.88 -16.84
C HIS A 80 16.16 -4.28 -17.50
N LYS A 81 16.65 -3.47 -18.44
CA LYS A 81 17.91 -3.73 -19.13
C LYS A 81 19.06 -3.80 -18.14
N PHE A 82 19.14 -2.83 -17.23
CA PHE A 82 20.19 -2.80 -16.21
C PHE A 82 20.12 -4.05 -15.32
N VAL A 83 18.94 -4.40 -14.86
CA VAL A 83 18.76 -5.59 -14.00
C VAL A 83 19.21 -6.86 -14.71
N MET A 84 18.90 -7.00 -15.98
CA MET A 84 19.31 -8.17 -16.76
C MET A 84 20.82 -8.18 -17.02
N GLU A 85 21.40 -7.04 -17.39
CA GLU A 85 22.84 -6.93 -17.65
C GLU A 85 23.69 -7.21 -16.42
N HIS A 86 23.24 -6.76 -15.25
CA HIS A 86 24.00 -6.90 -14.00
C HIS A 86 23.50 -8.05 -13.13
N ASN A 87 22.48 -8.77 -13.58
CA ASN A 87 21.89 -9.91 -12.86
C ASN A 87 21.53 -9.55 -11.40
N VAL A 88 20.76 -8.47 -11.23
CA VAL A 88 20.32 -8.00 -9.92
C VAL A 88 18.78 -7.92 -9.85
N PRO A 89 18.07 -9.06 -10.01
CA PRO A 89 16.61 -9.07 -9.98
C PRO A 89 16.03 -8.60 -8.65
N GLU A 90 16.84 -8.62 -7.59
CA GLU A 90 16.44 -8.14 -6.26
C GLU A 90 16.19 -6.63 -6.19
N PHE A 91 16.49 -5.88 -7.26
CA PHE A 91 16.08 -4.48 -7.37
C PHE A 91 14.55 -4.34 -7.43
N PHE A 92 13.87 -5.40 -7.86
CA PHE A 92 12.41 -5.43 -7.91
C PHE A 92 11.85 -6.21 -6.73
N GLU A 93 10.68 -5.81 -6.27
CA GLU A 93 10.00 -6.53 -5.20
C GLU A 93 9.54 -7.91 -5.69
N LYS A 94 9.57 -8.89 -4.78
CA LYS A 94 9.11 -10.25 -5.09
C LYS A 94 7.59 -10.29 -5.06
N ARG A 95 6.99 -9.82 -6.12
CA ARG A 95 5.54 -9.77 -6.25
C ARG A 95 5.14 -10.10 -7.68
N LEU A 96 4.23 -11.06 -7.82
CA LEU A 96 3.71 -11.42 -9.13
C LEU A 96 2.57 -10.48 -9.52
N ASN A 97 2.57 -10.05 -10.79
CA ASN A 97 1.45 -9.30 -11.35
C ASN A 97 0.35 -10.32 -11.68
N GLN A 98 -0.74 -10.31 -10.91
CA GLN A 98 -1.81 -11.30 -11.03
C GLN A 98 -2.45 -11.31 -12.41
N THR A 99 -2.72 -10.13 -12.96
CA THR A 99 -3.34 -10.00 -14.28
C THR A 99 -2.45 -10.54 -15.38
N ASN A 100 -1.17 -10.19 -15.36
CA ASN A 100 -0.22 -10.62 -16.39
C ASN A 100 0.05 -12.13 -16.30
N VAL A 101 0.13 -12.69 -15.10
CA VAL A 101 0.30 -14.14 -14.91
C VAL A 101 -0.93 -14.88 -15.43
N LYS A 102 -2.13 -14.40 -15.09
CA LYS A 102 -3.38 -15.00 -15.57
C LYS A 102 -3.45 -14.99 -17.09
N GLN A 103 -3.14 -13.87 -17.71
CA GLN A 103 -3.18 -13.73 -19.17
C GLN A 103 -2.18 -14.67 -19.84
N PHE A 104 -0.96 -14.75 -19.33
CA PHE A 104 0.05 -15.64 -19.87
C PHE A 104 -0.39 -17.10 -19.84
N LEU A 105 -0.97 -17.54 -18.72
CA LEU A 105 -1.45 -18.93 -18.57
C LEU A 105 -2.65 -19.23 -19.48
N GLU A 106 -3.51 -18.24 -19.72
CA GLU A 106 -4.64 -18.40 -20.64
C GLU A 106 -4.15 -18.56 -22.09
N GLU A 107 -3.12 -17.81 -22.47
CA GLU A 107 -2.53 -17.86 -23.81
C GLU A 107 -1.60 -19.06 -23.98
N ASN A 108 -0.99 -19.56 -22.92
CA ASN A 108 -0.01 -20.63 -22.93
C ASN A 108 -0.31 -21.66 -21.83
N PRO A 109 -1.42 -22.42 -21.94
CA PRO A 109 -1.84 -23.33 -20.87
C PRO A 109 -0.84 -24.44 -20.55
N ASP A 110 0.05 -24.77 -21.49
CA ASP A 110 1.05 -25.83 -21.30
C ASP A 110 2.35 -25.30 -20.65
N LEU A 111 2.48 -24.01 -20.52
CA LEU A 111 3.70 -23.38 -20.00
C LEU A 111 3.50 -22.85 -18.58
N VAL A 112 3.36 -23.76 -17.63
CA VAL A 112 3.22 -23.38 -16.21
C VAL A 112 4.62 -23.23 -15.60
N PRO A 113 4.96 -22.01 -15.11
CA PRO A 113 6.27 -21.82 -14.51
C PRO A 113 6.49 -22.72 -13.28
N LYS A 114 7.67 -23.30 -13.20
CA LYS A 114 8.05 -24.07 -12.03
C LYS A 114 8.11 -23.14 -10.81
N GLY A 115 7.50 -23.54 -9.73
CA GLY A 115 7.43 -22.71 -8.53
C GLY A 115 6.19 -21.82 -8.45
N LEU A 116 5.36 -21.81 -9.50
CA LEU A 116 4.08 -21.10 -9.46
C LEU A 116 3.04 -21.95 -8.74
N ASN A 117 2.35 -21.36 -7.77
CA ASN A 117 1.21 -21.97 -7.10
C ASN A 117 -0.05 -21.22 -7.49
N VAL A 118 -1.12 -21.91 -7.78
CA VAL A 118 -2.40 -21.31 -8.14
C VAL A 118 -3.47 -21.81 -7.17
N ASP A 119 -4.10 -20.89 -6.47
CA ASP A 119 -5.22 -21.18 -5.58
C ASP A 119 -6.48 -20.58 -6.17
N SER A 120 -7.57 -21.31 -6.07
CA SER A 120 -8.87 -20.85 -6.54
C SER A 120 -9.91 -21.09 -5.46
N GLU A 121 -10.79 -20.13 -5.26
CA GLU A 121 -11.89 -20.27 -4.31
C GLU A 121 -13.13 -19.57 -4.83
N TYR A 122 -14.29 -20.06 -4.44
CA TYR A 122 -15.53 -19.36 -4.70
C TYR A 122 -15.71 -18.25 -3.68
N THR A 123 -16.12 -17.11 -4.16
CA THR A 123 -16.37 -15.95 -3.30
C THR A 123 -17.69 -15.31 -3.68
N ILE A 124 -18.20 -14.49 -2.80
CA ILE A 124 -19.49 -13.82 -3.00
C ILE A 124 -19.25 -12.34 -3.23
N SER A 125 -19.90 -11.82 -4.26
CA SER A 125 -19.92 -10.38 -4.55
C SER A 125 -21.34 -9.88 -4.39
N VAL A 126 -21.50 -8.78 -3.68
CA VAL A 126 -22.82 -8.17 -3.46
C VAL A 126 -22.83 -6.80 -4.11
N ARG A 127 -23.83 -6.57 -4.95
CA ARG A 127 -24.06 -5.27 -5.57
C ARG A 127 -25.37 -4.69 -5.06
N LYS A 128 -25.36 -3.41 -4.74
CA LYS A 128 -26.56 -2.70 -4.35
C LYS A 128 -27.42 -2.48 -5.59
N LYS A 129 -28.72 -2.70 -5.43
CA LYS A 129 -29.68 -2.53 -6.50
C LYS A 129 -29.77 -1.09 -6.98
#